data_59d19478dfc6b1e6033533d4aea1f9ef
#
_entry.id   59d19478dfc6b1e6033533d4aea1f9ef
#
_cell.length_a   1.000
_cell.length_b   1.000
_cell.length_c   1.000
_cell.angle_alpha   90.00
_cell.angle_beta   90.00
_cell.angle_gamma   90.00
#
_symmetry.space_group_name_H-M   'P 1'
#
loop_
_entity.id
_entity.type
_entity.pdbx_description
1 polymer ?
#
loop_
_entity_poly.entity_id
_entity_poly.type
_entity_poly.pdbx_seq_one_letter_code
_entity_poly.pdbx_strand_id
1 'polypeptide(L)'
;MLTLNHVTKYYGKNLANDDISFQVDSGQIAILLGPNGAGKSTIIKCIAGLLRFQGDITIGGHGNKTTEAKRLLAYIPETPAVYDMLTVSEHLEFIRRAYRIEDDGYGERLLERFELADKRDKLGRDLSKGMQQKLSICCGLVHRPKLIIFDEPMVGLDPHAIKELKLLFREQKAQGAALLISTHMIDSVEDYWDVTHIMVNGRFAATQYNRPEELKARSLEDLFLSLIHI
;
A
#
# COMPACT_ATOMS: atom_id res chain seq x y z
N MET A 1 11.18 7.59 6.10
CA MET A 1 10.96 6.14 6.26
C MET A 1 11.23 5.37 4.97
N LEU A 2 10.62 5.75 3.85
CA LEU A 2 10.88 5.26 2.50
C LEU A 2 11.60 6.34 1.70
N THR A 3 12.63 5.99 0.93
CA THR A 3 13.32 6.91 0.01
C THR A 3 13.59 6.20 -1.31
N LEU A 4 13.21 6.85 -2.41
CA LEU A 4 13.55 6.45 -3.76
C LEU A 4 14.43 7.53 -4.39
N ASN A 5 15.52 7.11 -5.06
CA ASN A 5 16.43 7.99 -5.77
C ASN A 5 16.63 7.47 -7.19
N HIS A 6 16.15 8.24 -8.17
CA HIS A 6 16.36 8.01 -9.60
C HIS A 6 15.95 6.60 -10.06
N VAL A 7 14.79 6.12 -9.60
CA VAL A 7 14.33 4.76 -9.87
C VAL A 7 13.74 4.67 -11.27
N THR A 8 14.37 3.83 -12.10
CA THR A 8 13.94 3.57 -13.49
C THR A 8 13.70 2.08 -13.70
N LYS A 9 12.58 1.74 -14.35
CA LYS A 9 12.17 0.36 -14.61
C LYS A 9 11.79 0.15 -16.06
N TYR A 10 12.44 -0.86 -16.68
CA TYR A 10 12.12 -1.35 -18.02
C TYR A 10 11.52 -2.76 -17.97
N TYR A 11 10.58 -3.04 -18.86
CA TYR A 11 10.15 -4.38 -19.28
C TYR A 11 10.59 -4.61 -20.73
N GLY A 12 11.71 -5.29 -20.91
CA GLY A 12 12.36 -5.37 -22.22
C GLY A 12 12.75 -3.97 -22.72
N LYS A 13 12.12 -3.51 -23.81
CA LYS A 13 12.31 -2.15 -24.35
C LYS A 13 11.31 -1.12 -23.82
N ASN A 14 10.26 -1.57 -23.13
CA ASN A 14 9.22 -0.68 -22.63
C ASN A 14 9.64 -0.03 -21.32
N LEU A 15 9.72 1.29 -21.29
CA LEU A 15 9.96 2.09 -20.10
C LEU A 15 8.67 2.20 -19.27
N ALA A 16 8.65 1.59 -18.10
CA ALA A 16 7.47 1.54 -17.23
C ALA A 16 7.50 2.59 -16.12
N ASN A 17 8.70 2.90 -15.60
CA ASN A 17 8.93 4.02 -14.69
C ASN A 17 10.23 4.70 -15.10
N ASP A 18 10.21 6.03 -15.10
CA ASP A 18 11.30 6.86 -15.59
C ASP A 18 11.68 7.90 -14.53
N ASP A 19 12.87 7.71 -13.96
CA ASP A 19 13.51 8.65 -13.02
C ASP A 19 12.64 9.06 -11.82
N ILE A 20 12.03 8.07 -11.16
CA ILE A 20 11.14 8.31 -10.01
C ILE A 20 11.97 8.55 -8.74
N SER A 21 11.78 9.72 -8.14
CA SER A 21 12.40 10.10 -6.87
C SER A 21 11.37 10.71 -5.93
N PHE A 22 11.21 10.16 -4.72
CA PHE A 22 10.36 10.71 -3.67
C PHE A 22 10.68 10.10 -2.30
N GLN A 23 10.09 10.67 -1.26
CA GLN A 23 10.22 10.19 0.11
C GLN A 23 8.85 10.07 0.77
N VAL A 24 8.74 9.14 1.72
CA VAL A 24 7.60 9.05 2.64
C VAL A 24 8.16 8.99 4.05
N ASP A 25 7.81 9.97 4.86
CA ASP A 25 8.26 10.07 6.23
C ASP A 25 7.43 9.18 7.18
N SER A 26 7.99 8.89 8.36
CA SER A 26 7.23 8.22 9.42
C SER A 26 6.02 9.07 9.84
N GLY A 27 4.86 8.44 10.01
CA GLY A 27 3.61 9.14 10.30
C GLY A 27 3.04 9.94 9.12
N GLN A 28 3.42 9.61 7.90
CA GLN A 28 2.93 10.25 6.68
C GLN A 28 2.16 9.26 5.79
N ILE A 29 1.09 9.73 5.16
CA ILE A 29 0.35 9.02 4.12
C ILE A 29 0.65 9.68 2.78
N ALA A 30 1.33 8.93 1.90
CA ALA A 30 1.58 9.30 0.52
C ALA A 30 0.66 8.53 -0.42
N ILE A 31 0.09 9.21 -1.40
CA ILE A 31 -0.75 8.62 -2.43
C ILE A 31 -0.01 8.59 -3.76
N LEU A 32 -0.07 7.47 -4.46
CA LEU A 32 0.27 7.36 -5.87
C LEU A 32 -1.04 7.37 -6.67
N LEU A 33 -1.42 8.52 -7.19
CA LEU A 33 -2.64 8.72 -7.97
C LEU A 33 -2.32 8.66 -9.47
N GLY A 34 -3.13 7.99 -10.25
CA GLY A 34 -2.94 7.97 -11.71
C GLY A 34 -3.81 6.93 -12.41
N PRO A 35 -4.00 7.04 -13.72
CA PRO A 35 -4.80 6.09 -14.48
C PRO A 35 -4.18 4.69 -14.48
N ASN A 36 -4.96 3.71 -14.96
CA ASN A 36 -4.45 2.37 -15.17
C ASN A 36 -3.31 2.40 -16.21
N GLY A 37 -2.24 1.64 -15.93
CA GLY A 37 -1.04 1.65 -16.77
C GLY A 37 -0.06 2.81 -16.50
N ALA A 38 -0.35 3.75 -15.60
CA ALA A 38 0.57 4.85 -15.28
C ALA A 38 1.91 4.44 -14.65
N GLY A 39 2.06 3.18 -14.23
CA GLY A 39 3.28 2.67 -13.60
C GLY A 39 3.22 2.52 -12.08
N LYS A 40 2.08 2.79 -11.43
CA LYS A 40 1.89 2.72 -9.96
C LYS A 40 2.28 1.38 -9.37
N SER A 41 1.64 0.28 -9.81
CA SER A 41 1.95 -1.07 -9.31
C SER A 41 3.37 -1.52 -9.68
N THR A 42 3.94 -0.99 -10.76
CA THR A 42 5.32 -1.27 -11.13
C THR A 42 6.31 -0.69 -10.13
N ILE A 43 6.18 0.59 -9.77
CA ILE A 43 7.06 1.22 -8.78
C ILE A 43 6.86 0.59 -7.39
N ILE A 44 5.63 0.27 -7.00
CA ILE A 44 5.32 -0.46 -5.76
C ILE A 44 6.05 -1.81 -5.71
N LYS A 45 5.99 -2.59 -6.79
CA LYS A 45 6.70 -3.88 -6.88
C LYS A 45 8.23 -3.72 -6.86
N CYS A 46 8.77 -2.61 -7.38
CA CYS A 46 10.18 -2.27 -7.21
C CYS A 46 10.51 -2.01 -5.74
N ILE A 47 9.68 -1.22 -5.02
CA ILE A 47 9.85 -0.92 -3.60
C ILE A 47 9.79 -2.22 -2.77
N ALA A 48 8.82 -3.08 -3.04
CA ALA A 48 8.68 -4.38 -2.37
C ALA A 48 9.83 -5.38 -2.68
N GLY A 49 10.78 -5.01 -3.58
CA GLY A 49 11.91 -5.86 -3.95
C GLY A 49 11.57 -7.00 -4.89
N LEU A 50 10.37 -7.00 -5.47
CA LEU A 50 9.86 -8.03 -6.39
C LEU A 50 10.37 -7.85 -7.83
N LEU A 51 10.79 -6.65 -8.21
CA LEU A 51 11.29 -6.33 -9.54
C LEU A 51 12.73 -5.78 -9.47
N ARG A 52 13.50 -6.01 -10.54
CA ARG A 52 14.79 -5.36 -10.74
C ARG A 52 14.56 -3.97 -11.35
N PHE A 53 15.32 -2.98 -10.92
CA PHE A 53 15.25 -1.58 -11.34
C PHE A 53 16.67 -0.97 -11.36
N GLN A 54 16.81 0.22 -11.91
CA GLN A 54 17.97 1.09 -11.79
C GLN A 54 17.68 2.17 -10.75
N GLY A 55 18.69 2.73 -10.10
CA GLY A 55 18.55 3.67 -9.00
C GLY A 55 18.57 2.99 -7.64
N ASP A 56 18.19 3.72 -6.58
CA ASP A 56 18.25 3.25 -5.21
C ASP A 56 16.90 3.34 -4.50
N ILE A 57 16.58 2.32 -3.69
CA ILE A 57 15.42 2.31 -2.80
C ILE A 57 15.87 1.87 -1.42
N THR A 58 15.56 2.70 -0.41
CA THR A 58 15.82 2.38 0.99
C THR A 58 14.56 2.44 1.84
N ILE A 59 14.46 1.54 2.83
CA ILE A 59 13.38 1.46 3.81
C ILE A 59 14.02 1.46 5.20
N GLY A 60 13.73 2.48 6.00
CA GLY A 60 14.36 2.67 7.30
C GLY A 60 15.89 2.80 7.23
N GLY A 61 16.43 3.33 6.12
CA GLY A 61 17.87 3.44 5.87
C GLY A 61 18.53 2.16 5.32
N HIS A 62 17.78 1.07 5.17
CA HIS A 62 18.29 -0.20 4.62
C HIS A 62 17.86 -0.38 3.16
N GLY A 63 18.72 -0.95 2.34
CA GLY A 63 18.36 -1.31 0.96
C GLY A 63 17.14 -2.24 0.93
N ASN A 64 16.19 -1.98 0.04
CA ASN A 64 14.86 -2.61 0.04
C ASN A 64 14.84 -4.15 -0.07
N LYS A 65 15.95 -4.78 -0.48
CA LYS A 65 16.07 -6.24 -0.57
C LYS A 65 16.64 -6.91 0.68
N THR A 66 17.12 -6.13 1.64
CA THR A 66 17.69 -6.65 2.88
C THR A 66 16.61 -7.22 3.81
N THR A 67 17.00 -8.09 4.72
CA THR A 67 16.11 -8.66 5.74
C THR A 67 15.57 -7.57 6.67
N GLU A 68 16.42 -6.59 7.00
CA GLU A 68 16.08 -5.45 7.85
C GLU A 68 14.97 -4.61 7.22
N ALA A 69 15.09 -4.25 5.94
CA ALA A 69 14.06 -3.54 5.21
C ALA A 69 12.74 -4.33 5.13
N LYS A 70 12.83 -5.64 4.85
CA LYS A 70 11.64 -6.52 4.76
C LYS A 70 10.90 -6.66 6.09
N ARG A 71 11.60 -6.62 7.22
CA ARG A 71 10.96 -6.64 8.55
C ARG A 71 10.16 -5.38 8.86
N LEU A 72 10.50 -4.27 8.22
CA LEU A 72 9.82 -2.99 8.38
C LEU A 72 8.63 -2.83 7.43
N LEU A 73 8.53 -3.65 6.39
CA LEU A 73 7.61 -3.48 5.26
C LEU A 73 6.44 -4.46 5.34
N ALA A 74 5.23 -3.94 5.11
CA ALA A 74 4.10 -4.72 4.60
C ALA A 74 3.76 -4.28 3.18
N TYR A 75 3.49 -5.24 2.30
CA TYR A 75 2.95 -5.00 0.97
C TYR A 75 1.64 -5.76 0.79
N ILE A 76 0.57 -5.02 0.60
CA ILE A 76 -0.78 -5.52 0.36
C ILE A 76 -1.10 -5.30 -1.13
N PRO A 77 -1.08 -6.35 -1.97
CA PRO A 77 -1.30 -6.23 -3.40
C PRO A 77 -2.78 -6.05 -3.75
N GLU A 78 -3.07 -5.51 -4.93
CA GLU A 78 -4.42 -5.41 -5.52
C GLU A 78 -5.11 -6.78 -5.63
N THR A 79 -4.36 -7.80 -6.08
CA THR A 79 -4.85 -9.18 -6.11
C THR A 79 -4.35 -9.89 -4.85
N PRO A 80 -5.26 -10.31 -3.95
CA PRO A 80 -4.88 -10.97 -2.72
C PRO A 80 -4.03 -12.22 -2.97
N ALA A 81 -2.91 -12.33 -2.23
CA ALA A 81 -2.02 -13.49 -2.28
C ALA A 81 -2.27 -14.38 -1.04
N VAL A 82 -3.38 -15.12 -1.03
CA VAL A 82 -3.71 -16.08 0.02
C VAL A 82 -3.34 -17.49 -0.41
N TYR A 83 -3.00 -18.35 0.56
CA TYR A 83 -2.73 -19.76 0.31
C TYR A 83 -4.02 -20.56 0.32
N ASP A 84 -4.32 -21.30 -0.74
CA ASP A 84 -5.56 -22.05 -0.92
C ASP A 84 -5.84 -23.03 0.21
N MET A 85 -4.80 -23.67 0.75
CA MET A 85 -4.87 -24.76 1.72
C MET A 85 -4.65 -24.34 3.17
N LEU A 86 -4.44 -23.08 3.45
CA LEU A 86 -4.37 -22.57 4.82
C LEU A 86 -5.72 -21.98 5.22
N THR A 87 -6.11 -22.16 6.45
CA THR A 87 -7.26 -21.47 7.05
C THR A 87 -6.94 -20.01 7.32
N VAL A 88 -7.95 -19.19 7.60
CA VAL A 88 -7.78 -17.79 7.99
C VAL A 88 -6.83 -17.67 9.20
N SER A 89 -7.03 -18.49 10.23
CA SER A 89 -6.16 -18.50 11.42
C SER A 89 -4.72 -18.93 11.09
N GLU A 90 -4.57 -19.96 10.26
CA GLU A 90 -3.23 -20.46 9.87
C GLU A 90 -2.45 -19.45 9.04
N HIS A 91 -3.10 -18.57 8.24
CA HIS A 91 -2.41 -17.47 7.56
C HIS A 91 -1.77 -16.50 8.54
N LEU A 92 -2.50 -16.07 9.58
CA LEU A 92 -1.94 -15.18 10.60
C LEU A 92 -0.80 -15.84 11.37
N GLU A 93 -0.99 -17.11 11.74
CA GLU A 93 0.04 -17.88 12.42
C GLU A 93 1.29 -18.06 11.56
N PHE A 94 1.13 -18.32 10.25
CA PHE A 94 2.22 -18.40 9.30
C PHE A 94 3.06 -17.11 9.29
N ILE A 95 2.40 -15.95 9.22
CA ILE A 95 3.09 -14.65 9.23
C ILE A 95 3.77 -14.42 10.58
N ARG A 96 3.11 -14.69 11.72
CA ARG A 96 3.71 -14.55 13.05
C ARG A 96 5.00 -15.37 13.17
N ARG A 97 4.97 -16.62 12.74
CA ARG A 97 6.18 -17.49 12.75
C ARG A 97 7.28 -16.98 11.83
N ALA A 98 6.91 -16.52 10.61
CA ALA A 98 7.88 -15.99 9.66
C ALA A 98 8.61 -14.74 10.20
N TYR A 99 7.88 -13.87 10.90
CA TYR A 99 8.43 -12.66 11.52
C TYR A 99 8.94 -12.87 12.95
N ARG A 100 8.76 -14.07 13.54
CA ARG A 100 9.15 -14.44 14.91
C ARG A 100 8.55 -13.49 15.96
N ILE A 101 7.27 -13.23 15.84
CA ILE A 101 6.50 -12.40 16.79
C ILE A 101 5.59 -13.27 17.64
N GLU A 102 5.44 -12.90 18.91
CA GLU A 102 4.51 -13.53 19.84
C GLU A 102 3.06 -13.12 19.52
N ASP A 103 2.13 -13.96 19.96
CA ASP A 103 0.71 -13.66 19.85
C ASP A 103 0.27 -12.73 20.99
N ASP A 104 -0.03 -11.50 20.67
CA ASP A 104 -0.56 -10.50 21.61
C ASP A 104 -2.06 -10.20 21.37
N GLY A 105 -2.75 -11.07 20.62
CA GLY A 105 -4.15 -10.93 20.25
C GLY A 105 -4.41 -9.85 19.19
N TYR A 106 -3.39 -9.25 18.60
CA TYR A 106 -3.58 -8.21 17.59
C TYR A 106 -4.19 -8.77 16.30
N GLY A 107 -3.76 -9.98 15.90
CA GLY A 107 -4.32 -10.68 14.75
C GLY A 107 -5.84 -10.92 14.90
N GLU A 108 -6.29 -11.37 16.07
CA GLU A 108 -7.71 -11.58 16.35
C GLU A 108 -8.51 -10.27 16.25
N ARG A 109 -8.00 -9.18 16.82
CA ARG A 109 -8.65 -7.85 16.69
C ARG A 109 -8.75 -7.39 15.25
N LEU A 110 -7.77 -7.72 14.39
CA LEU A 110 -7.86 -7.44 12.96
C LEU A 110 -8.93 -8.30 12.28
N LEU A 111 -9.04 -9.59 12.61
CA LEU A 111 -10.09 -10.46 12.10
C LEU A 111 -11.50 -9.99 12.52
N GLU A 112 -11.66 -9.58 13.77
CA GLU A 112 -12.94 -9.01 14.28
C GLU A 112 -13.30 -7.75 13.50
N ARG A 113 -12.35 -6.81 13.34
CA ARG A 113 -12.54 -5.55 12.62
C ARG A 113 -12.99 -5.73 11.17
N PHE A 114 -12.43 -6.72 10.48
CA PHE A 114 -12.76 -7.03 9.09
C PHE A 114 -13.81 -8.14 8.92
N GLU A 115 -14.52 -8.50 10.00
CA GLU A 115 -15.60 -9.49 10.00
C GLU A 115 -15.17 -10.87 9.46
N LEU A 116 -13.96 -11.30 9.84
CA LEU A 116 -13.40 -12.61 9.49
C LEU A 116 -13.29 -13.56 10.71
N ALA A 117 -13.62 -13.11 11.92
CA ALA A 117 -13.46 -13.89 13.14
C ALA A 117 -14.30 -15.18 13.14
N ASP A 118 -15.50 -15.15 12.57
CA ASP A 118 -16.39 -16.33 12.40
C ASP A 118 -15.99 -17.23 11.22
N LYS A 119 -14.97 -16.84 10.45
CA LYS A 119 -14.45 -17.57 9.28
C LYS A 119 -13.06 -18.15 9.53
N ARG A 120 -12.58 -18.14 10.77
CA ARG A 120 -11.20 -18.52 11.13
C ARG A 120 -10.78 -19.90 10.63
N ASP A 121 -11.72 -20.86 10.52
CA ASP A 121 -11.46 -22.23 10.08
C ASP A 121 -11.72 -22.44 8.59
N LYS A 122 -12.14 -21.40 7.85
CA LYS A 122 -12.29 -21.49 6.40
C LYS A 122 -10.95 -21.48 5.69
N LEU A 123 -10.81 -22.31 4.67
CA LEU A 123 -9.65 -22.34 3.79
C LEU A 123 -9.61 -21.12 2.88
N GLY A 124 -8.41 -20.67 2.50
CA GLY A 124 -8.20 -19.52 1.60
C GLY A 124 -8.98 -19.63 0.29
N ARG A 125 -9.03 -20.85 -0.31
CA ARG A 125 -9.80 -21.12 -1.54
C ARG A 125 -11.31 -20.95 -1.39
N ASP A 126 -11.84 -21.08 -0.17
CA ASP A 126 -13.29 -21.02 0.12
C ASP A 126 -13.74 -19.59 0.48
N LEU A 127 -12.82 -18.63 0.50
CA LEU A 127 -13.10 -17.23 0.74
C LEU A 127 -13.51 -16.52 -0.56
N SER A 128 -14.48 -15.62 -0.46
CA SER A 128 -14.76 -14.69 -1.55
C SER A 128 -13.58 -13.74 -1.80
N LYS A 129 -13.49 -13.12 -2.97
CA LYS A 129 -12.42 -12.18 -3.32
C LYS A 129 -12.30 -11.04 -2.28
N GLY A 130 -13.43 -10.47 -1.82
CA GLY A 130 -13.43 -9.44 -0.78
C GLY A 130 -12.91 -9.96 0.56
N MET A 131 -13.27 -11.20 0.97
CA MET A 131 -12.74 -11.83 2.18
C MET A 131 -11.23 -12.12 2.06
N GLN A 132 -10.75 -12.54 0.89
CA GLN A 132 -9.32 -12.71 0.64
C GLN A 132 -8.56 -11.38 0.74
N GLN A 133 -9.15 -10.28 0.26
CA GLN A 133 -8.57 -8.95 0.40
C GLN A 133 -8.51 -8.52 1.87
N LYS A 134 -9.60 -8.70 2.63
CA LYS A 134 -9.62 -8.46 4.08
C LYS A 134 -8.54 -9.28 4.81
N LEU A 135 -8.41 -10.56 4.49
CA LEU A 135 -7.36 -11.43 5.07
C LEU A 135 -5.96 -10.96 4.68
N SER A 136 -5.73 -10.56 3.43
CA SER A 136 -4.44 -10.02 2.97
C SER A 136 -4.04 -8.77 3.78
N ILE A 137 -5.01 -7.89 4.09
CA ILE A 137 -4.79 -6.73 4.96
C ILE A 137 -4.39 -7.17 6.37
N CYS A 138 -5.13 -8.12 6.98
CA CYS A 138 -4.81 -8.64 8.31
C CYS A 138 -3.41 -9.25 8.36
N CYS A 139 -3.05 -10.08 7.38
CA CYS A 139 -1.73 -10.68 7.27
C CYS A 139 -0.60 -9.64 7.13
N GLY A 140 -0.84 -8.59 6.33
CA GLY A 140 0.13 -7.51 6.15
C GLY A 140 0.37 -6.70 7.42
N LEU A 141 -0.61 -6.60 8.31
CA LEU A 141 -0.53 -5.74 9.49
C LEU A 141 -0.14 -6.44 10.78
N VAL A 142 -0.33 -7.76 10.86
CA VAL A 142 -0.14 -8.53 12.11
C VAL A 142 1.25 -8.37 12.73
N HIS A 143 2.28 -8.13 11.92
CA HIS A 143 3.66 -7.91 12.38
C HIS A 143 4.01 -6.46 12.68
N ARG A 144 3.02 -5.54 12.65
CA ARG A 144 3.16 -4.10 12.97
C ARG A 144 4.26 -3.41 12.18
N PRO A 145 4.16 -3.41 10.85
CA PRO A 145 5.16 -2.81 9.98
C PRO A 145 5.32 -1.31 10.22
N LYS A 146 6.49 -0.77 9.87
CA LYS A 146 6.75 0.68 9.92
C LYS A 146 6.50 1.38 8.58
N LEU A 147 6.49 0.61 7.49
CA LEU A 147 6.07 1.04 6.16
C LEU A 147 4.99 0.08 5.66
N ILE A 148 3.85 0.62 5.27
CA ILE A 148 2.73 -0.14 4.76
C ILE A 148 2.43 0.33 3.34
N ILE A 149 2.50 -0.58 2.39
CA ILE A 149 2.20 -0.29 0.98
C ILE A 149 0.92 -1.00 0.59
N PHE A 150 -0.05 -0.24 0.12
CA PHE A 150 -1.31 -0.72 -0.40
C PHE A 150 -1.40 -0.44 -1.90
N ASP A 151 -1.61 -1.50 -2.69
CA ASP A 151 -1.84 -1.38 -4.14
C ASP A 151 -3.34 -1.56 -4.42
N GLU A 152 -4.03 -0.46 -4.76
CA GLU A 152 -5.48 -0.39 -5.03
C GLU A 152 -6.35 -1.08 -3.93
N PRO A 153 -6.18 -0.74 -2.64
CA PRO A 153 -6.70 -1.57 -1.53
C PRO A 153 -8.21 -1.59 -1.39
N MET A 154 -8.93 -0.67 -2.01
CA MET A 154 -10.39 -0.56 -1.87
C MET A 154 -11.15 -1.39 -2.91
N VAL A 155 -10.45 -1.89 -3.93
CA VAL A 155 -11.05 -2.70 -4.98
C VAL A 155 -11.57 -4.02 -4.41
N GLY A 156 -12.87 -4.29 -4.61
CA GLY A 156 -13.51 -5.52 -4.16
C GLY A 156 -13.92 -5.57 -2.69
N LEU A 157 -13.71 -4.49 -1.93
CA LEU A 157 -14.21 -4.36 -0.56
C LEU A 157 -15.64 -3.79 -0.55
N ASP A 158 -16.41 -4.23 0.45
CA ASP A 158 -17.71 -3.65 0.75
C ASP A 158 -17.57 -2.27 1.45
N PRO A 159 -18.64 -1.43 1.47
CA PRO A 159 -18.57 -0.08 2.05
C PRO A 159 -18.15 -0.06 3.53
N HIS A 160 -18.52 -1.08 4.32
CA HIS A 160 -18.10 -1.18 5.71
C HIS A 160 -16.60 -1.41 5.83
N ALA A 161 -16.06 -2.36 5.07
CA ALA A 161 -14.64 -2.63 5.04
C ALA A 161 -13.80 -1.43 4.55
N ILE A 162 -14.30 -0.68 3.56
CA ILE A 162 -13.66 0.57 3.10
C ILE A 162 -13.58 1.59 4.23
N LYS A 163 -14.67 1.78 4.98
CA LYS A 163 -14.70 2.68 6.14
C LYS A 163 -13.67 2.26 7.20
N GLU A 164 -13.66 0.98 7.55
CA GLU A 164 -12.72 0.43 8.53
C GLU A 164 -11.26 0.55 8.05
N LEU A 165 -11.00 0.36 6.77
CA LEU A 165 -9.68 0.53 6.18
C LEU A 165 -9.21 2.00 6.24
N LYS A 166 -10.08 2.96 5.96
CA LYS A 166 -9.77 4.40 6.10
C LYS A 166 -9.47 4.78 7.55
N LEU A 167 -10.21 4.25 8.52
CA LEU A 167 -9.92 4.43 9.95
C LEU A 167 -8.56 3.83 10.30
N LEU A 168 -8.27 2.64 9.81
CA LEU A 168 -7.00 1.96 10.02
C LEU A 168 -5.81 2.76 9.45
N PHE A 169 -5.94 3.40 8.30
CA PHE A 169 -4.89 4.28 7.77
C PHE A 169 -4.55 5.40 8.74
N ARG A 170 -5.56 6.06 9.31
CA ARG A 170 -5.37 7.14 10.29
C ARG A 170 -4.72 6.63 11.58
N GLU A 171 -5.12 5.46 12.07
CA GLU A 171 -4.55 4.81 13.25
C GLU A 171 -3.08 4.44 13.04
N GLN A 172 -2.75 3.81 11.91
CA GLN A 172 -1.37 3.44 11.58
C GLN A 172 -0.48 4.68 11.44
N LYS A 173 -0.97 5.74 10.79
CA LYS A 173 -0.30 7.04 10.73
C LYS A 173 -0.05 7.60 12.13
N ALA A 174 -1.07 7.62 13.00
CA ALA A 174 -0.96 8.12 14.37
C ALA A 174 0.04 7.33 15.22
N GLN A 175 0.23 6.03 14.91
CA GLN A 175 1.24 5.17 15.51
C GLN A 175 2.64 5.34 14.92
N GLY A 176 2.79 6.28 13.97
CA GLY A 176 4.06 6.62 13.34
C GLY A 176 4.45 5.75 12.14
N ALA A 177 3.57 4.89 11.64
CA ALA A 177 3.82 4.16 10.41
C ALA A 177 3.75 5.10 9.20
N ALA A 178 4.61 4.85 8.20
CA ALA A 178 4.52 5.46 6.89
C ALA A 178 3.58 4.62 6.01
N LEU A 179 2.69 5.26 5.26
CA LEU A 179 1.78 4.58 4.34
C LEU A 179 2.01 5.08 2.92
N LEU A 180 2.08 4.15 1.96
CA LEU A 180 2.07 4.43 0.53
C LEU A 180 0.87 3.72 -0.08
N ILE A 181 -0.06 4.47 -0.67
CA ILE A 181 -1.31 3.91 -1.19
C ILE A 181 -1.43 4.28 -2.66
N SER A 182 -1.57 3.28 -3.54
CA SER A 182 -1.91 3.54 -4.94
C SER A 182 -3.41 3.55 -5.14
N THR A 183 -3.88 4.44 -6.01
CA THR A 183 -5.26 4.43 -6.49
C THR A 183 -5.40 5.14 -7.83
N HIS A 184 -6.42 4.76 -8.58
CA HIS A 184 -6.89 5.52 -9.75
C HIS A 184 -8.18 6.30 -9.45
N MET A 185 -8.77 6.10 -8.25
CA MET A 185 -10.03 6.70 -7.81
C MET A 185 -9.75 7.88 -6.89
N ILE A 186 -9.88 9.10 -7.43
CA ILE A 186 -9.63 10.31 -6.64
C ILE A 186 -10.56 10.46 -5.45
N ASP A 187 -11.84 10.13 -5.60
CA ASP A 187 -12.86 10.20 -4.54
C ASP A 187 -12.50 9.35 -3.31
N SER A 188 -11.65 8.34 -3.50
CA SER A 188 -11.20 7.49 -2.40
C SER A 188 -10.19 8.16 -1.48
N VAL A 189 -9.59 9.28 -1.88
CA VAL A 189 -8.40 9.90 -1.26
C VAL A 189 -8.75 11.03 -0.29
N GLU A 190 -9.97 11.60 -0.37
CA GLU A 190 -10.34 12.94 0.14
C GLU A 190 -9.96 13.31 1.58
N ASP A 191 -9.84 12.36 2.53
CA ASP A 191 -9.82 12.73 3.96
C ASP A 191 -8.55 12.34 4.75
N TYR A 192 -7.55 11.64 4.15
CA TYR A 192 -6.49 11.03 4.97
C TYR A 192 -5.07 11.16 4.45
N TRP A 193 -4.82 11.88 3.35
CA TRP A 193 -3.51 12.01 2.73
C TRP A 193 -2.70 13.22 3.23
N ASP A 194 -1.38 13.15 3.12
CA ASP A 194 -0.46 14.26 3.41
C ASP A 194 0.22 14.76 2.12
N VAL A 195 0.54 13.84 1.22
CA VAL A 195 1.14 14.14 -0.08
C VAL A 195 0.56 13.20 -1.14
N THR A 196 0.28 13.74 -2.32
CA THR A 196 -0.16 12.98 -3.50
C THR A 196 0.81 13.22 -4.65
N HIS A 197 1.34 12.13 -5.19
CA HIS A 197 2.13 12.11 -6.41
C HIS A 197 1.23 11.64 -7.55
N ILE A 198 0.98 12.51 -8.53
CA ILE A 198 0.18 12.17 -9.72
C ILE A 198 1.12 11.57 -10.76
N MET A 199 0.85 10.32 -11.12
CA MET A 199 1.68 9.56 -12.05
C MET A 199 0.99 9.42 -13.40
N VAL A 200 1.70 9.79 -14.48
CA VAL A 200 1.25 9.64 -15.87
C VAL A 200 2.42 9.09 -16.70
N ASN A 201 2.18 8.07 -17.51
CA ASN A 201 3.18 7.48 -18.40
C ASN A 201 4.54 7.17 -17.73
N GLY A 202 4.50 6.62 -16.53
CA GLY A 202 5.70 6.20 -15.79
C GLY A 202 6.48 7.32 -15.11
N ARG A 203 5.99 8.56 -15.11
CA ARG A 203 6.62 9.74 -14.48
C ARG A 203 5.67 10.44 -13.52
N PHE A 204 6.21 11.20 -12.60
CA PHE A 204 5.40 12.14 -11.83
C PHE A 204 5.10 13.38 -12.67
N ALA A 205 3.81 13.57 -12.96
CA ALA A 205 3.31 14.77 -13.65
C ALA A 205 3.16 15.95 -12.67
N ALA A 206 2.79 15.66 -11.41
CA ALA A 206 2.70 16.65 -10.35
C ALA A 206 2.84 15.98 -8.97
N THR A 207 3.19 16.81 -7.98
CA THR A 207 3.12 16.47 -6.56
C THR A 207 2.34 17.57 -5.85
N GLN A 208 1.37 17.21 -5.02
CA GLN A 208 0.58 18.14 -4.22
C GLN A 208 0.64 17.71 -2.75
N TYR A 209 0.82 18.68 -1.87
CA TYR A 209 0.76 18.49 -0.42
C TYR A 209 -0.61 18.90 0.11
N ASN A 210 -1.12 18.19 1.11
CA ASN A 210 -2.36 18.54 1.80
C ASN A 210 -2.13 19.71 2.76
N ARG A 211 -1.90 20.89 2.20
CA ARG A 211 -1.69 22.15 2.91
C ARG A 211 -2.75 23.17 2.50
N PRO A 212 -3.29 23.96 3.45
CA PRO A 212 -4.35 24.92 3.14
C PRO A 212 -4.01 25.89 1.99
N GLU A 213 -2.75 26.30 1.87
CA GLU A 213 -2.30 27.21 0.82
C GLU A 213 -2.35 26.53 -0.55
N GLU A 214 -1.92 25.28 -0.67
CA GLU A 214 -1.91 24.53 -1.93
C GLU A 214 -3.34 24.19 -2.38
N LEU A 215 -4.19 23.75 -1.45
CA LEU A 215 -5.58 23.38 -1.72
C LEU A 215 -6.47 24.59 -2.11
N LYS A 216 -6.17 25.78 -1.58
CA LYS A 216 -6.86 27.03 -1.98
C LYS A 216 -6.48 27.43 -3.41
N ALA A 217 -5.26 27.14 -3.85
CA ALA A 217 -4.82 27.45 -5.19
C ALA A 217 -5.47 26.53 -6.25
N ARG A 218 -5.57 25.24 -5.93
CA ARG A 218 -6.16 24.24 -6.82
C ARG A 218 -6.54 22.99 -6.04
N SER A 219 -7.72 22.44 -6.29
CA SER A 219 -8.14 21.15 -5.71
C SER A 219 -7.32 20.01 -6.31
N LEU A 220 -7.17 18.90 -5.56
CA LEU A 220 -6.49 17.70 -6.06
C LEU A 220 -7.23 17.14 -7.29
N GLU A 221 -8.57 17.21 -7.31
CA GLU A 221 -9.42 16.78 -8.42
C GLU A 221 -9.16 17.59 -9.69
N ASP A 222 -9.20 18.94 -9.60
CA ASP A 222 -8.92 19.81 -10.73
C ASP A 222 -7.51 19.60 -11.30
N LEU A 223 -6.54 19.41 -10.42
CA LEU A 223 -5.16 19.12 -10.82
C LEU A 223 -5.08 17.78 -11.55
N PHE A 224 -5.67 16.73 -10.99
CA PHE A 224 -5.67 15.38 -11.57
C PHE A 224 -6.35 15.37 -12.94
N LEU A 225 -7.58 15.90 -13.04
CA LEU A 225 -8.34 15.94 -14.30
C LEU A 225 -7.59 16.68 -15.40
N SER A 226 -6.89 17.77 -15.08
CA SER A 226 -6.11 18.51 -16.07
C SER A 226 -4.90 17.76 -16.62
N LEU A 227 -4.40 16.76 -15.89
CA LEU A 227 -3.20 15.99 -16.25
C LEU A 227 -3.52 14.70 -17.00
N ILE A 228 -4.73 14.14 -16.85
CA ILE A 228 -5.12 12.88 -17.51
C ILE A 228 -5.85 13.10 -18.84
N HIS A 229 -6.31 14.32 -19.14
CA HIS A 229 -6.99 14.69 -20.38
C HIS A 229 -6.05 15.28 -21.45
N ILE A 230 -4.73 15.07 -21.31
CA ILE A 230 -3.71 15.46 -22.28
C ILE A 230 -3.41 14.32 -23.24
#